data_8802b765e7b8c9b591f1f975c78dd61e
#
_entry.id   8802b765e7b8c9b591f1f975c78dd61e
#
_cell.length_a   1.000
_cell.length_b   1.000
_cell.length_c   1.000
_cell.angle_alpha   90.00
_cell.angle_beta   90.00
_cell.angle_gamma   90.00
#
_symmetry.space_group_name_H-M   'P 1'
#
loop_
_entity.id
_entity.type
_entity.pdbx_description
1 polymer ?
#
loop_
_entity_poly.entity_id
_entity_poly.type
_entity_poly.pdbx_seq_one_letter_code
_entity_poly.pdbx_strand_id
1 'polypeptide(L)'
;MKKIRKVFDCFNLSHEPIKLLLLRLKTHYDHVDHFCINENAITYSGVEREWVLPKYEKELEPYMDKIIYRQIDIRERNLDWSTFKQDYHSDRDEEDKRTWPVRWQRSMYGRDCLIESPLEHASDDDIIIQSDLDEIILPEALADIQGWFTDPRAIYTGHQKFFMCHVNRLMYENGEPVEKWRGPQFCTLAYMKAFGGFNTCRNPGKGPDHVKEYLIDGCGWHFSFLGGNDKIKEKLQGYGHQEHNNDMVKDNLEENIKNNKDILGRGYYDYK
;
A
#
# COMPACT_ATOMS: atom_id res chain seq x y z
N MET A 1 14.25 -31.80 -6.46
CA MET A 1 14.54 -30.45 -5.93
C MET A 1 13.21 -29.69 -5.86
N LYS A 2 12.93 -29.02 -4.75
CA LYS A 2 11.75 -28.15 -4.64
C LYS A 2 11.96 -26.99 -5.63
N LYS A 3 11.01 -26.71 -6.52
CA LYS A 3 11.09 -25.58 -7.45
C LYS A 3 11.17 -24.29 -6.63
N ILE A 4 12.20 -23.47 -6.87
CA ILE A 4 12.29 -22.14 -6.26
C ILE A 4 11.25 -21.26 -6.96
N ARG A 5 10.36 -20.65 -6.19
CA ARG A 5 9.34 -19.72 -6.69
C ARG A 5 9.97 -18.36 -6.90
N LYS A 6 9.63 -17.71 -8.00
CA LYS A 6 9.95 -16.29 -8.15
C LYS A 6 9.09 -15.47 -7.23
N VAL A 7 9.59 -14.30 -6.85
CA VAL A 7 8.93 -13.34 -5.97
C VAL A 7 8.72 -12.04 -6.69
N PHE A 8 7.47 -11.60 -6.79
CA PHE A 8 7.04 -10.35 -7.43
C PHE A 8 6.56 -9.37 -6.37
N ASP A 9 7.23 -8.24 -6.23
CA ASP A 9 6.88 -7.17 -5.30
C ASP A 9 6.02 -6.14 -6.02
N CYS A 10 4.71 -6.10 -5.73
CA CYS A 10 3.71 -5.34 -6.48
C CYS A 10 3.13 -4.20 -5.63
N PHE A 11 3.27 -2.95 -6.10
CA PHE A 11 2.79 -1.77 -5.41
C PHE A 11 2.49 -0.60 -6.35
N ASN A 12 1.62 0.32 -5.90
CA ASN A 12 1.35 1.56 -6.60
C ASN A 12 2.30 2.67 -6.13
N LEU A 13 2.83 3.46 -7.07
CA LEU A 13 3.53 4.72 -6.80
C LEU A 13 2.51 5.86 -6.82
N SER A 14 2.37 6.57 -5.70
CA SER A 14 1.40 7.64 -5.54
C SER A 14 2.05 8.93 -4.99
N HIS A 15 1.84 9.27 -3.73
CA HIS A 15 2.31 10.52 -3.12
C HIS A 15 3.64 10.40 -2.39
N GLU A 16 4.14 9.18 -2.30
CA GLU A 16 5.30 8.87 -1.49
C GLU A 16 6.55 9.56 -2.05
N PRO A 17 7.47 10.01 -1.16
CA PRO A 17 8.74 10.57 -1.59
C PRO A 17 9.55 9.52 -2.38
N ILE A 18 10.23 9.94 -3.44
CA ILE A 18 11.10 9.05 -4.23
C ILE A 18 12.13 8.31 -3.35
N LYS A 19 12.61 8.95 -2.29
CA LYS A 19 13.55 8.33 -1.33
C LYS A 19 12.97 7.08 -0.65
N LEU A 20 11.64 7.02 -0.47
CA LEU A 20 10.99 5.85 0.09
C LEU A 20 10.92 4.71 -0.94
N LEU A 21 10.66 5.04 -2.22
CA LEU A 21 10.78 4.06 -3.31
C LEU A 21 12.20 3.49 -3.38
N LEU A 22 13.22 4.35 -3.39
CA LEU A 22 14.62 3.92 -3.42
C LEU A 22 14.99 3.07 -2.20
N LEU A 23 14.48 3.40 -1.01
CA LEU A 23 14.65 2.58 0.19
C LEU A 23 14.06 1.19 -0.03
N ARG A 24 12.80 1.09 -0.51
CA ARG A 24 12.16 -0.20 -0.79
C ARG A 24 12.93 -1.01 -1.82
N LEU A 25 13.26 -0.42 -2.95
CA LEU A 25 14.03 -1.10 -4.00
C LEU A 25 15.34 -1.65 -3.44
N LYS A 26 16.12 -0.82 -2.73
CA LYS A 26 17.39 -1.23 -2.12
C LYS A 26 17.21 -2.35 -1.09
N THR A 27 16.19 -2.26 -0.25
CA THR A 27 15.94 -3.23 0.84
C THR A 27 15.50 -4.58 0.30
N HIS A 28 14.70 -4.61 -0.77
CA HIS A 28 14.13 -5.84 -1.31
C HIS A 28 14.92 -6.43 -2.47
N TYR A 29 15.87 -5.70 -3.08
CA TYR A 29 16.51 -6.06 -4.35
C TYR A 29 17.06 -7.50 -4.42
N ASP A 30 17.79 -7.92 -3.38
CA ASP A 30 18.41 -9.24 -3.35
C ASP A 30 17.42 -10.40 -3.09
N HIS A 31 16.16 -10.07 -2.76
CA HIS A 31 15.16 -11.03 -2.30
C HIS A 31 13.96 -11.19 -3.23
N VAL A 32 13.78 -10.29 -4.20
CA VAL A 32 12.69 -10.34 -5.17
C VAL A 32 13.23 -10.48 -6.59
N ASP A 33 12.47 -11.12 -7.45
CA ASP A 33 12.83 -11.25 -8.87
C ASP A 33 12.39 -10.04 -9.67
N HIS A 34 11.23 -9.46 -9.34
CA HIS A 34 10.68 -8.30 -10.02
C HIS A 34 9.97 -7.35 -9.07
N PHE A 35 10.06 -6.06 -9.37
CA PHE A 35 9.25 -4.99 -8.82
C PHE A 35 8.19 -4.59 -9.84
N CYS A 36 6.93 -4.86 -9.56
CA CYS A 36 5.80 -4.46 -10.39
C CYS A 36 5.25 -3.13 -9.88
N ILE A 37 5.58 -2.06 -10.57
CA ILE A 37 5.27 -0.69 -10.16
C ILE A 37 4.21 -0.12 -11.10
N ASN A 38 3.02 0.17 -10.57
CA ASN A 38 2.02 0.93 -11.28
C ASN A 38 2.01 2.38 -10.80
N GLU A 39 1.89 3.32 -11.72
CA GLU A 39 1.70 4.73 -11.43
C GLU A 39 0.42 5.23 -12.09
N ASN A 40 -0.42 5.95 -11.34
CA ASN A 40 -1.71 6.43 -11.82
C ASN A 40 -1.61 7.85 -12.38
N ALA A 41 -2.30 8.13 -13.48
CA ALA A 41 -2.40 9.47 -14.10
C ALA A 41 -3.11 10.50 -13.23
N ILE A 42 -3.95 10.02 -12.30
CA ILE A 42 -4.66 10.87 -11.35
C ILE A 42 -4.55 10.30 -9.93
N THR A 43 -4.74 11.17 -8.94
CA THR A 43 -4.87 10.76 -7.54
C THR A 43 -6.19 10.06 -7.29
N TYR A 44 -6.35 9.42 -6.13
CA TYR A 44 -7.64 8.83 -5.76
C TYR A 44 -8.73 9.91 -5.58
N SER A 45 -8.37 11.12 -5.14
CA SER A 45 -9.29 12.26 -5.10
C SER A 45 -9.66 12.83 -6.49
N GLY A 46 -8.91 12.47 -7.54
CA GLY A 46 -9.17 12.88 -8.92
C GLY A 46 -8.31 14.04 -9.42
N VAL A 47 -7.29 14.43 -8.67
CA VAL A 47 -6.33 15.46 -9.10
C VAL A 47 -5.34 14.87 -10.12
N GLU A 48 -5.10 15.55 -11.23
CA GLU A 48 -4.12 15.13 -12.23
C GLU A 48 -2.69 15.15 -11.68
N ARG A 49 -1.89 14.22 -12.16
CA ARG A 49 -0.49 14.04 -11.75
C ARG A 49 0.42 13.95 -12.95
N GLU A 50 1.62 14.44 -12.78
CA GLU A 50 2.72 14.11 -13.66
C GLU A 50 3.30 12.74 -13.29
N TRP A 51 3.83 12.02 -14.29
CA TRP A 51 4.55 10.78 -14.06
C TRP A 51 5.84 11.04 -13.29
N VAL A 52 5.99 10.40 -12.15
CA VAL A 52 7.12 10.63 -11.22
C VAL A 52 8.30 9.74 -11.60
N LEU A 53 8.07 8.45 -11.83
CA LEU A 53 9.15 7.48 -12.03
C LEU A 53 10.09 7.85 -13.18
N PRO A 54 9.62 8.33 -14.36
CA PRO A 54 10.51 8.74 -15.45
C PRO A 54 11.45 9.91 -15.13
N LYS A 55 11.15 10.69 -14.10
CA LYS A 55 12.00 11.82 -13.68
C LYS A 55 13.26 11.40 -12.93
N TYR A 56 13.33 10.13 -12.51
CA TYR A 56 14.38 9.59 -11.64
C TYR A 56 15.13 8.42 -12.27
N GLU A 57 15.26 8.41 -13.59
CA GLU A 57 15.90 7.32 -14.35
C GLU A 57 17.34 7.03 -13.85
N LYS A 58 18.10 8.07 -13.49
CA LYS A 58 19.48 7.90 -13.00
C LYS A 58 19.54 7.21 -11.65
N GLU A 59 18.68 7.60 -10.73
CA GLU A 59 18.59 7.01 -9.39
C GLU A 59 18.06 5.59 -9.43
N LEU A 60 17.24 5.27 -10.44
CA LEU A 60 16.63 3.97 -10.64
C LEU A 60 17.49 2.99 -11.45
N GLU A 61 18.53 3.49 -12.16
CA GLU A 61 19.39 2.68 -13.02
C GLU A 61 19.86 1.36 -12.35
N PRO A 62 20.28 1.33 -11.07
CA PRO A 62 20.74 0.09 -10.41
C PRO A 62 19.65 -0.98 -10.24
N TYR A 63 18.38 -0.64 -10.44
CA TYR A 63 17.23 -1.51 -10.18
C TYR A 63 16.43 -1.84 -11.44
N MET A 64 16.76 -1.22 -12.59
CA MET A 64 15.98 -1.29 -13.82
C MET A 64 15.86 -2.69 -14.39
N ASP A 65 16.82 -3.56 -14.12
CA ASP A 65 16.80 -4.97 -14.54
C ASP A 65 15.67 -5.79 -13.90
N LYS A 66 15.12 -5.31 -12.78
CA LYS A 66 14.00 -5.96 -12.06
C LYS A 66 12.70 -5.16 -12.10
N ILE A 67 12.72 -3.92 -12.58
CA ILE A 67 11.50 -3.07 -12.59
C ILE A 67 10.63 -3.39 -13.80
N ILE A 68 9.36 -3.70 -13.54
CA ILE A 68 8.26 -3.73 -14.51
C ILE A 68 7.36 -2.54 -14.19
N TYR A 69 7.42 -1.50 -15.02
CA TYR A 69 6.70 -0.25 -14.79
C TYR A 69 5.53 -0.09 -15.74
N ARG A 70 4.37 0.27 -15.19
CA ARG A 70 3.14 0.53 -15.97
C ARG A 70 2.52 1.86 -15.56
N GLN A 71 2.18 2.65 -16.57
CA GLN A 71 1.36 3.85 -16.43
C GLN A 71 -0.11 3.47 -16.60
N ILE A 72 -0.95 3.86 -15.63
CA ILE A 72 -2.36 3.48 -15.59
C ILE A 72 -3.21 4.74 -15.53
N ASP A 73 -4.26 4.80 -16.33
CA ASP A 73 -5.29 5.83 -16.22
C ASP A 73 -6.56 5.27 -15.56
N ILE A 74 -6.74 5.61 -14.31
CA ILE A 74 -7.91 5.16 -13.53
C ILE A 74 -9.17 6.02 -13.79
N ARG A 75 -9.10 7.02 -14.71
CA ARG A 75 -10.28 7.82 -15.14
C ARG A 75 -11.17 7.08 -16.12
N GLU A 76 -10.59 6.23 -16.95
CA GLU A 76 -11.19 5.73 -18.19
C GLU A 76 -12.24 4.63 -18.01
N ARG A 77 -12.47 4.12 -16.80
CA ARG A 77 -13.47 3.08 -16.61
C ARG A 77 -14.80 3.65 -16.11
N ASN A 78 -15.88 3.23 -16.77
CA ASN A 78 -17.21 3.21 -16.20
C ASN A 78 -17.22 2.22 -15.03
N LEU A 79 -16.75 2.68 -13.88
CA LEU A 79 -16.75 1.88 -12.66
C LEU A 79 -18.21 1.65 -12.25
N ASP A 80 -18.58 0.39 -12.08
CA ASP A 80 -19.93 0.04 -11.63
C ASP A 80 -20.06 0.33 -10.13
N TRP A 81 -20.64 1.46 -9.81
CA TRP A 81 -20.88 1.95 -8.45
C TRP A 81 -21.93 1.14 -7.71
N SER A 82 -22.79 0.36 -8.42
CA SER A 82 -23.88 -0.38 -7.83
C SER A 82 -23.42 -1.53 -6.91
N THR A 83 -22.21 -2.03 -7.15
CA THR A 83 -21.61 -3.13 -6.35
C THR A 83 -20.93 -2.64 -5.08
N PHE A 84 -20.76 -1.33 -4.92
CA PHE A 84 -20.03 -0.74 -3.81
C PHE A 84 -20.96 -0.55 -2.61
N LYS A 85 -21.13 -1.58 -1.82
CA LYS A 85 -21.83 -1.48 -0.52
C LYS A 85 -20.86 -0.89 0.49
N GLN A 86 -21.10 0.34 0.90
CA GLN A 86 -20.31 1.00 1.91
C GLN A 86 -21.17 1.41 3.10
N ASP A 87 -20.69 1.12 4.29
CA ASP A 87 -21.21 1.71 5.51
C ASP A 87 -20.80 3.18 5.53
N TYR A 88 -21.73 4.05 5.17
CA TYR A 88 -21.53 5.49 5.32
C TYR A 88 -21.53 5.84 6.81
N HIS A 89 -20.46 6.44 7.27
CA HIS A 89 -20.52 7.11 8.57
C HIS A 89 -21.53 8.25 8.50
N SER A 90 -22.48 8.28 9.41
CA SER A 90 -23.60 9.24 9.44
C SER A 90 -23.14 10.68 9.69
N ASP A 91 -21.91 10.87 10.20
CA ASP A 91 -21.29 12.14 10.55
C ASP A 91 -20.57 12.84 9.39
N ARG A 92 -20.52 12.23 8.19
CA ARG A 92 -19.90 12.85 7.01
C ARG A 92 -20.79 13.92 6.41
N ASP A 93 -20.18 14.98 5.87
CA ASP A 93 -20.91 15.97 5.09
C ASP A 93 -21.41 15.39 3.74
N GLU A 94 -22.34 16.11 3.09
CA GLU A 94 -22.99 15.63 1.86
C GLU A 94 -22.00 15.53 0.67
N GLU A 95 -20.99 16.38 0.61
CA GLU A 95 -19.95 16.30 -0.44
C GLU A 95 -19.09 15.07 -0.24
N ASP A 96 -18.69 14.77 0.98
CA ASP A 96 -17.91 13.56 1.28
C ASP A 96 -18.72 12.28 1.02
N LYS A 97 -19.99 12.24 1.39
CA LYS A 97 -20.91 11.14 1.06
C LYS A 97 -21.00 10.92 -0.46
N ARG A 98 -21.07 11.98 -1.25
CA ARG A 98 -21.17 11.90 -2.71
C ARG A 98 -19.88 11.44 -3.38
N THR A 99 -18.72 11.90 -2.91
CA THR A 99 -17.42 11.66 -3.54
C THR A 99 -16.68 10.42 -3.00
N TRP A 100 -17.05 9.95 -1.82
CA TRP A 100 -16.44 8.79 -1.18
C TRP A 100 -16.40 7.53 -2.05
N PRO A 101 -17.51 7.07 -2.67
CA PRO A 101 -17.48 5.88 -3.50
C PRO A 101 -16.46 5.98 -4.64
N VAL A 102 -16.38 7.15 -5.31
CA VAL A 102 -15.46 7.40 -6.44
C VAL A 102 -14.01 7.23 -6.02
N ARG A 103 -13.62 7.81 -4.89
CA ARG A 103 -12.25 7.74 -4.38
C ARG A 103 -11.82 6.31 -4.06
N TRP A 104 -12.70 5.57 -3.41
CA TRP A 104 -12.43 4.19 -3.03
C TRP A 104 -12.39 3.26 -4.24
N GLN A 105 -13.28 3.45 -5.21
CA GLN A 105 -13.23 2.67 -6.45
C GLN A 105 -11.95 2.92 -7.23
N ARG A 106 -11.47 4.17 -7.33
CA ARG A 106 -10.17 4.45 -7.92
C ARG A 106 -9.04 3.73 -7.19
N SER A 107 -9.06 3.76 -5.86
CA SER A 107 -8.07 3.05 -5.04
C SER A 107 -8.12 1.53 -5.25
N MET A 108 -9.33 0.96 -5.26
CA MET A 108 -9.54 -0.47 -5.47
C MET A 108 -9.11 -0.89 -6.87
N TYR A 109 -9.54 -0.13 -7.87
CA TYR A 109 -9.20 -0.40 -9.26
C TYR A 109 -7.69 -0.27 -9.51
N GLY A 110 -7.05 0.78 -8.99
CA GLY A 110 -5.60 0.95 -9.11
C GLY A 110 -4.82 -0.20 -8.48
N ARG A 111 -5.33 -0.81 -7.39
CA ARG A 111 -4.75 -2.04 -6.82
C ARG A 111 -4.99 -3.26 -7.73
N ASP A 112 -6.20 -3.44 -8.24
CA ASP A 112 -6.51 -4.60 -9.09
C ASP A 112 -5.70 -4.59 -10.40
N CYS A 113 -5.37 -3.42 -10.95
CA CYS A 113 -4.47 -3.30 -12.10
C CYS A 113 -3.05 -3.81 -11.83
N LEU A 114 -2.62 -3.97 -10.57
CA LEU A 114 -1.31 -4.53 -10.24
C LEU A 114 -1.15 -5.97 -10.71
N ILE A 115 -2.24 -6.71 -10.92
CA ILE A 115 -2.19 -8.10 -11.38
C ILE A 115 -1.67 -8.24 -12.82
N GLU A 116 -1.78 -7.20 -13.63
CA GLU A 116 -1.42 -7.25 -15.05
C GLU A 116 0.05 -7.61 -15.27
N SER A 117 0.98 -7.05 -14.47
CA SER A 117 2.40 -7.38 -14.58
C SER A 117 2.71 -8.84 -14.18
N PRO A 118 2.24 -9.36 -13.02
CA PRO A 118 2.37 -10.79 -12.72
C PRO A 118 1.73 -11.71 -13.75
N LEU A 119 0.57 -11.36 -14.33
CA LEU A 119 -0.06 -12.19 -15.35
C LEU A 119 0.82 -12.36 -16.59
N GLU A 120 1.63 -11.37 -16.96
CA GLU A 120 2.53 -11.42 -18.11
C GLU A 120 3.86 -12.14 -17.82
N HIS A 121 4.34 -12.11 -16.57
CA HIS A 121 5.72 -12.48 -16.21
C HIS A 121 5.86 -13.61 -15.20
N ALA A 122 4.82 -13.91 -14.43
CA ALA A 122 4.87 -14.92 -13.37
C ALA A 122 4.21 -16.24 -13.78
N SER A 123 4.69 -17.32 -13.19
CA SER A 123 4.01 -18.63 -13.19
C SER A 123 2.99 -18.71 -12.08
N ASP A 124 2.00 -19.59 -12.20
CA ASP A 124 0.93 -19.78 -11.22
C ASP A 124 1.43 -20.09 -9.80
N ASP A 125 2.57 -20.74 -9.65
CA ASP A 125 3.18 -21.07 -8.36
C ASP A 125 4.02 -19.94 -7.76
N ASP A 126 4.34 -18.89 -8.51
CA ASP A 126 5.21 -17.81 -8.06
C ASP A 126 4.52 -16.97 -6.98
N ILE A 127 5.31 -16.37 -6.10
CA ILE A 127 4.83 -15.61 -4.95
C ILE A 127 4.60 -14.15 -5.38
N ILE A 128 3.40 -13.68 -5.16
CA ILE A 128 3.00 -12.30 -5.38
C ILE A 128 2.90 -11.61 -4.02
N ILE A 129 3.66 -10.55 -3.85
CA ILE A 129 3.57 -9.64 -2.71
C ILE A 129 2.72 -8.45 -3.14
N GLN A 130 1.67 -8.19 -2.39
CA GLN A 130 0.87 -6.98 -2.52
C GLN A 130 1.05 -6.11 -1.29
N SER A 131 1.40 -4.83 -1.48
CA SER A 131 1.47 -3.87 -0.39
C SER A 131 1.34 -2.43 -0.90
N ASP A 132 1.17 -1.48 0.01
CA ASP A 132 1.38 -0.08 -0.33
C ASP A 132 2.91 0.21 -0.34
N LEU A 133 3.36 1.22 -1.11
CA LEU A 133 4.80 1.51 -1.27
C LEU A 133 5.48 1.77 0.08
N ASP A 134 4.77 2.34 1.03
CA ASP A 134 5.25 2.70 2.37
C ASP A 134 5.25 1.52 3.38
N GLU A 135 4.89 0.32 2.93
CA GLU A 135 4.95 -0.94 3.69
C GLU A 135 6.25 -1.71 3.35
N ILE A 136 7.35 -1.37 4.00
CA ILE A 136 8.67 -1.96 3.76
C ILE A 136 8.80 -3.28 4.52
N ILE A 137 9.13 -4.36 3.80
CA ILE A 137 9.34 -5.69 4.39
C ILE A 137 10.79 -5.83 4.84
N LEU A 138 11.01 -6.47 5.98
CA LEU A 138 12.36 -6.77 6.47
C LEU A 138 13.09 -7.72 5.51
N PRO A 139 14.39 -7.48 5.21
CA PRO A 139 15.19 -8.39 4.40
C PRO A 139 15.17 -9.83 4.92
N GLU A 140 15.20 -10.02 6.24
CA GLU A 140 15.17 -11.32 6.89
C GLU A 140 13.87 -12.07 6.62
N ALA A 141 12.73 -11.36 6.61
CA ALA A 141 11.43 -11.95 6.29
C ALA A 141 11.36 -12.37 4.81
N LEU A 142 11.91 -11.56 3.90
CA LEU A 142 12.01 -11.91 2.48
C LEU A 142 12.99 -13.03 2.20
N ALA A 143 14.15 -13.04 2.86
CA ALA A 143 15.17 -14.08 2.69
C ALA A 143 14.64 -15.48 3.02
N ASP A 144 13.76 -15.59 4.01
CA ASP A 144 13.16 -16.87 4.45
C ASP A 144 11.80 -17.17 3.81
N ILE A 145 11.34 -16.35 2.83
CA ILE A 145 10.00 -16.49 2.24
C ILE A 145 9.74 -17.89 1.68
N GLN A 146 10.74 -18.54 1.09
CA GLN A 146 10.61 -19.91 0.56
C GLN A 146 10.42 -20.95 1.68
N GLY A 147 10.86 -20.66 2.90
CA GLY A 147 10.75 -21.50 4.06
C GLY A 147 9.35 -21.42 4.71
N TRP A 148 8.89 -20.23 5.03
CA TRP A 148 7.63 -20.08 5.74
C TRP A 148 6.39 -20.07 4.83
N PHE A 149 6.54 -19.78 3.51
CA PHE A 149 5.44 -19.84 2.55
C PHE A 149 5.15 -21.29 2.14
N THR A 150 4.43 -22.03 2.96
CA THR A 150 4.25 -23.49 2.82
C THR A 150 2.92 -23.89 2.20
N ASP A 151 1.86 -23.10 2.36
CA ASP A 151 0.53 -23.36 1.81
C ASP A 151 0.25 -22.45 0.61
N PRO A 152 0.25 -22.97 -0.64
CA PRO A 152 0.01 -22.16 -1.83
C PRO A 152 -1.46 -21.74 -1.99
N ARG A 153 -2.36 -22.22 -1.12
CA ARG A 153 -3.79 -21.89 -1.12
C ARG A 153 -4.18 -21.10 0.13
N ALA A 154 -3.29 -20.20 0.55
CA ALA A 154 -3.52 -19.31 1.67
C ALA A 154 -3.02 -17.91 1.35
N ILE A 155 -3.52 -16.93 2.10
CA ILE A 155 -2.97 -15.58 2.17
C ILE A 155 -2.10 -15.53 3.43
N TYR A 156 -0.91 -14.95 3.28
CA TYR A 156 -0.05 -14.61 4.41
C TYR A 156 -0.07 -13.11 4.56
N THR A 157 -0.39 -12.61 5.75
CA THR A 157 -0.44 -11.17 6.04
C THR A 157 0.68 -10.82 7.00
N GLY A 158 1.55 -9.90 6.59
CA GLY A 158 2.62 -9.38 7.42
C GLY A 158 2.12 -8.36 8.43
N HIS A 159 2.52 -8.51 9.69
CA HIS A 159 2.36 -7.51 10.72
C HIS A 159 3.58 -6.60 10.77
N GLN A 160 3.36 -5.29 10.79
CA GLN A 160 4.40 -4.27 10.73
C GLN A 160 4.29 -3.27 11.90
N LYS A 161 5.42 -2.71 12.28
CA LYS A 161 5.45 -1.53 13.15
C LYS A 161 5.02 -0.31 12.36
N PHE A 162 4.15 0.51 12.92
CA PHE A 162 3.62 1.69 12.24
C PHE A 162 4.34 2.96 12.67
N PHE A 163 4.97 3.62 11.70
CA PHE A 163 5.64 4.92 11.88
C PHE A 163 4.93 6.01 11.08
N MET A 164 4.84 7.21 11.62
CA MET A 164 4.17 8.32 10.96
C MET A 164 5.03 9.58 10.96
N CYS A 165 5.10 10.26 9.82
CA CYS A 165 5.84 11.51 9.56
C CYS A 165 7.35 11.38 9.59
N HIS A 166 7.92 10.55 10.47
CA HIS A 166 9.36 10.28 10.60
C HIS A 166 9.61 8.78 10.77
N VAL A 167 10.77 8.30 10.31
CA VAL A 167 11.15 6.88 10.35
C VAL A 167 11.38 6.34 11.77
N ASN A 168 11.51 7.20 12.75
CA ASN A 168 11.70 6.86 14.17
C ASN A 168 10.54 7.30 15.07
N ARG A 169 9.40 7.66 14.48
CA ARG A 169 8.22 8.13 15.22
C ARG A 169 7.16 7.04 15.22
N LEU A 170 7.29 6.10 16.15
CA LEU A 170 6.40 4.96 16.32
C LEU A 170 5.02 5.42 16.79
N MET A 171 3.97 4.90 16.16
CA MET A 171 2.58 5.15 16.55
C MET A 171 2.19 4.31 17.77
N TYR A 172 1.47 4.94 18.67
CA TYR A 172 0.84 4.30 19.83
C TYR A 172 -0.68 4.47 19.74
N GLU A 173 -1.40 3.43 20.04
CA GLU A 173 -2.86 3.43 20.13
C GLU A 173 -3.27 3.12 21.58
N ASN A 174 -3.99 4.04 22.21
CA ASN A 174 -4.37 3.92 23.62
C ASN A 174 -3.19 3.60 24.58
N GLY A 175 -2.00 4.15 24.29
CA GLY A 175 -0.78 3.98 25.08
C GLY A 175 0.07 2.75 24.73
N GLU A 176 -0.40 1.87 23.84
CA GLU A 176 0.34 0.67 23.41
C GLU A 176 0.95 0.87 22.01
N PRO A 177 2.18 0.38 21.76
CA PRO A 177 2.83 0.53 20.45
C PRO A 177 2.08 -0.25 19.36
N VAL A 178 1.88 0.37 18.20
CA VAL A 178 1.27 -0.29 17.03
C VAL A 178 2.34 -1.11 16.30
N GLU A 179 2.43 -2.38 16.65
CA GLU A 179 3.40 -3.34 16.09
C GLU A 179 2.75 -4.39 15.18
N LYS A 180 1.42 -4.43 15.15
CA LYS A 180 0.63 -5.41 14.38
C LYS A 180 -0.25 -4.74 13.34
N TRP A 181 0.25 -3.67 12.73
CA TRP A 181 -0.41 -3.10 11.55
C TRP A 181 -0.45 -4.15 10.44
N ARG A 182 -1.64 -4.40 9.89
CA ARG A 182 -1.80 -5.34 8.79
C ARG A 182 -1.27 -4.69 7.51
N GLY A 183 -0.11 -5.15 7.08
CA GLY A 183 0.66 -4.61 5.96
C GLY A 183 0.63 -5.55 4.74
N PRO A 184 1.79 -6.00 4.22
CA PRO A 184 1.88 -6.76 2.98
C PRO A 184 1.14 -8.09 3.05
N GLN A 185 0.51 -8.46 1.92
CA GLN A 185 -0.07 -9.78 1.71
C GLN A 185 0.76 -10.57 0.71
N PHE A 186 0.89 -11.87 0.96
CA PHE A 186 1.63 -12.80 0.12
C PHE A 186 0.71 -13.95 -0.26
N CYS A 187 0.64 -14.27 -1.54
CA CYS A 187 -0.06 -15.45 -2.04
C CYS A 187 0.56 -15.93 -3.36
N THR A 188 0.14 -17.10 -3.88
CA THR A 188 0.53 -17.49 -5.24
C THR A 188 -0.31 -16.73 -6.27
N LEU A 189 0.22 -16.57 -7.50
CA LEU A 189 -0.55 -15.99 -8.60
C LEU A 189 -1.84 -16.77 -8.86
N ALA A 190 -1.77 -18.11 -8.84
CA ALA A 190 -2.96 -18.95 -8.99
C ALA A 190 -4.03 -18.67 -7.94
N TYR A 191 -3.63 -18.52 -6.67
CA TYR A 191 -4.55 -18.23 -5.59
C TYR A 191 -5.14 -16.83 -5.71
N MET A 192 -4.32 -15.83 -6.06
CA MET A 192 -4.76 -14.45 -6.29
C MET A 192 -5.83 -14.37 -7.40
N LYS A 193 -5.60 -15.04 -8.53
CA LYS A 193 -6.58 -15.12 -9.63
C LYS A 193 -7.89 -15.77 -9.19
N ALA A 194 -7.80 -16.88 -8.47
CA ALA A 194 -8.97 -17.61 -7.99
C ALA A 194 -9.75 -16.83 -6.92
N PHE A 195 -9.06 -16.00 -6.14
CA PHE A 195 -9.63 -15.26 -5.01
C PHE A 195 -10.24 -13.90 -5.40
N GLY A 196 -10.06 -13.45 -6.63
CA GLY A 196 -10.67 -12.22 -7.16
C GLY A 196 -9.78 -10.99 -7.21
N GLY A 197 -8.45 -11.17 -7.19
CA GLY A 197 -7.48 -10.12 -7.42
C GLY A 197 -6.88 -9.49 -6.15
N PHE A 198 -6.13 -8.42 -6.36
CA PHE A 198 -5.33 -7.76 -5.31
C PHE A 198 -6.18 -7.18 -4.19
N ASN A 199 -7.27 -6.53 -4.55
CA ASN A 199 -8.09 -5.83 -3.59
C ASN A 199 -8.80 -6.78 -2.63
N THR A 200 -9.27 -7.93 -3.13
CA THR A 200 -9.87 -8.98 -2.31
C THR A 200 -8.82 -9.63 -1.40
N CYS A 201 -7.61 -9.87 -1.90
CA CYS A 201 -6.51 -10.43 -1.10
C CYS A 201 -6.08 -9.48 0.04
N ARG A 202 -6.16 -8.16 -0.15
CA ARG A 202 -5.82 -7.18 0.91
C ARG A 202 -6.78 -7.22 2.10
N ASN A 203 -8.01 -7.65 1.88
CA ASN A 203 -9.04 -7.73 2.93
C ASN A 203 -9.60 -9.15 3.02
N PRO A 204 -8.81 -10.15 3.40
CA PRO A 204 -9.24 -11.55 3.37
C PRO A 204 -10.47 -11.83 4.26
N GLY A 205 -10.65 -11.08 5.34
CA GLY A 205 -11.84 -11.18 6.19
C GLY A 205 -13.15 -10.67 5.55
N LYS A 206 -13.07 -10.00 4.39
CA LYS A 206 -14.23 -9.58 3.58
C LYS A 206 -14.44 -10.47 2.34
N GLY A 207 -13.58 -11.45 2.16
CA GLY A 207 -13.65 -12.43 1.07
C GLY A 207 -14.60 -13.59 1.38
N PRO A 208 -14.59 -14.65 0.53
CA PRO A 208 -15.36 -15.87 0.76
C PRO A 208 -15.04 -16.52 2.11
N ASP A 209 -16.02 -17.15 2.75
CA ASP A 209 -15.95 -17.72 4.12
C ASP A 209 -14.86 -18.78 4.37
N HIS A 210 -14.01 -19.08 3.40
CA HIS A 210 -13.03 -20.17 3.44
C HIS A 210 -11.58 -19.71 3.26
N VAL A 211 -11.31 -18.42 3.42
CA VAL A 211 -9.95 -17.90 3.28
C VAL A 211 -9.09 -18.36 4.43
N LYS A 212 -8.08 -19.15 4.09
CA LYS A 212 -7.04 -19.49 5.04
C LYS A 212 -6.03 -18.35 5.08
N GLU A 213 -5.89 -17.75 6.25
CA GLU A 213 -4.95 -16.67 6.48
C GLU A 213 -3.93 -17.06 7.55
N TYR A 214 -2.66 -16.77 7.26
CA TYR A 214 -1.55 -16.85 8.22
C TYR A 214 -1.02 -15.45 8.51
N LEU A 215 -0.73 -15.18 9.77
CA LEU A 215 -0.16 -13.92 10.22
C LEU A 215 1.36 -14.08 10.45
N ILE A 216 2.15 -13.16 9.93
CA ILE A 216 3.61 -13.12 10.06
C ILE A 216 3.97 -11.91 10.92
N ASP A 217 4.27 -12.16 12.19
CA ASP A 217 4.67 -11.10 13.12
C ASP A 217 6.07 -10.57 12.78
N GLY A 218 6.28 -9.28 13.04
CA GLY A 218 7.57 -8.63 12.82
C GLY A 218 8.01 -8.55 11.35
N CYS A 219 7.06 -8.50 10.43
CA CYS A 219 7.33 -8.55 8.99
C CYS A 219 8.03 -7.30 8.44
N GLY A 220 8.00 -6.17 9.15
CA GLY A 220 8.62 -4.95 8.65
C GLY A 220 8.08 -3.65 9.25
N TRP A 221 8.09 -2.61 8.43
CA TRP A 221 7.73 -1.25 8.82
C TRP A 221 6.72 -0.63 7.86
N HIS A 222 5.68 -0.01 8.40
CA HIS A 222 4.80 0.87 7.65
C HIS A 222 5.19 2.32 7.94
N PHE A 223 5.62 3.05 6.91
CA PHE A 223 6.08 4.43 6.99
C PHE A 223 5.08 5.41 6.38
N SER A 224 4.05 5.79 7.13
CA SER A 224 3.02 6.67 6.61
C SER A 224 3.40 8.14 6.71
N PHE A 225 2.96 8.95 5.75
CA PHE A 225 3.13 10.41 5.72
C PHE A 225 4.59 10.91 5.83
N LEU A 226 5.56 10.19 5.27
CA LEU A 226 6.95 10.66 5.19
C LEU A 226 7.12 11.81 4.17
N GLY A 227 8.21 12.58 4.32
CA GLY A 227 8.65 13.58 3.34
C GLY A 227 8.47 15.04 3.73
N GLY A 228 8.07 15.29 4.99
CA GLY A 228 7.89 16.65 5.53
C GLY A 228 6.53 17.25 5.17
N ASN A 229 6.27 18.46 5.66
CA ASN A 229 4.96 19.10 5.65
C ASN A 229 4.32 19.21 4.26
N ASP A 230 5.10 19.54 3.23
CA ASP A 230 4.57 19.70 1.87
C ASP A 230 4.10 18.35 1.30
N LYS A 231 4.87 17.27 1.52
CA LYS A 231 4.49 15.93 1.09
C LYS A 231 3.30 15.39 1.89
N ILE A 232 3.19 15.73 3.16
CA ILE A 232 2.03 15.38 3.98
C ILE A 232 0.78 16.07 3.44
N LYS A 233 0.86 17.37 3.12
CA LYS A 233 -0.25 18.13 2.51
C LYS A 233 -0.63 17.58 1.13
N GLU A 234 0.35 17.24 0.30
CA GLU A 234 0.13 16.59 -1.01
C GLU A 234 -0.61 15.24 -0.84
N LYS A 235 -0.18 14.40 0.10
CA LYS A 235 -0.86 13.12 0.41
C LYS A 235 -2.30 13.36 0.90
N LEU A 236 -2.52 14.32 1.79
CA LEU A 236 -3.86 14.71 2.27
C LEU A 236 -4.79 15.14 1.12
N GLN A 237 -4.27 15.85 0.12
CA GLN A 237 -5.07 16.27 -1.04
C GLN A 237 -5.41 15.12 -1.98
N GLY A 238 -4.55 14.11 -2.09
CA GLY A 238 -4.64 13.10 -3.14
C GLY A 238 -5.17 11.73 -2.71
N TYR A 239 -5.10 11.38 -1.42
CA TYR A 239 -5.48 10.04 -0.96
C TYR A 239 -7.00 9.87 -0.79
N GLY A 240 -7.45 8.65 -0.47
CA GLY A 240 -8.87 8.31 -0.38
C GLY A 240 -9.62 8.96 0.79
N HIS A 241 -8.92 9.22 1.91
CA HIS A 241 -9.50 9.74 3.15
C HIS A 241 -9.59 11.27 3.16
N GLN A 242 -10.44 11.84 2.29
CA GLN A 242 -10.59 13.29 2.14
C GLN A 242 -11.23 13.97 3.36
N GLU A 243 -11.85 13.24 4.27
CA GLU A 243 -12.32 13.74 5.57
C GLU A 243 -11.21 14.37 6.43
N HIS A 244 -9.96 13.99 6.18
CA HIS A 244 -8.79 14.59 6.84
C HIS A 244 -8.16 15.74 6.04
N ASN A 245 -8.63 16.03 4.82
CA ASN A 245 -8.14 17.12 3.98
C ASN A 245 -8.85 18.43 4.31
N ASN A 246 -8.77 18.88 5.54
CA ASN A 246 -9.42 20.09 6.03
C ASN A 246 -8.43 21.06 6.66
N ASP A 247 -8.84 22.31 6.87
CA ASP A 247 -7.98 23.38 7.39
C ASP A 247 -7.51 23.08 8.82
N MET A 248 -8.37 22.49 9.66
CA MET A 248 -8.00 22.15 11.04
C MET A 248 -6.79 21.19 11.08
N VAL A 249 -6.75 20.17 10.23
CA VAL A 249 -5.64 19.23 10.12
C VAL A 249 -4.38 19.93 9.57
N LYS A 250 -4.54 20.73 8.51
CA LYS A 250 -3.42 21.41 7.84
C LYS A 250 -2.77 22.48 8.69
N ASP A 251 -3.57 23.28 9.42
CA ASP A 251 -3.11 24.39 10.25
C ASP A 251 -2.40 23.90 11.52
N ASN A 252 -2.83 22.77 12.05
CA ASN A 252 -2.23 22.18 13.27
C ASN A 252 -1.10 21.16 12.97
N LEU A 253 -0.78 20.90 11.71
CA LEU A 253 0.16 19.85 11.30
C LEU A 253 1.51 19.96 11.99
N GLU A 254 2.16 21.12 11.92
CA GLU A 254 3.50 21.34 12.49
C GLU A 254 3.50 21.24 14.01
N GLU A 255 2.50 21.82 14.64
CA GLU A 255 2.35 21.74 16.11
C GLU A 255 2.11 20.32 16.58
N ASN A 256 1.25 19.57 15.90
CA ASN A 256 0.98 18.17 16.21
C ASN A 256 2.22 17.29 16.04
N ILE A 257 2.99 17.48 14.95
CA ILE A 257 4.26 16.76 14.76
C ILE A 257 5.23 17.09 15.91
N LYS A 258 5.42 18.37 16.23
CA LYS A 258 6.33 18.83 17.29
C LYS A 258 5.97 18.29 18.66
N ASN A 259 4.68 18.17 18.95
CA ASN A 259 4.17 17.72 20.24
C ASN A 259 3.88 16.21 20.29
N ASN A 260 4.31 15.44 19.29
CA ASN A 260 4.05 14.00 19.18
C ASN A 260 2.56 13.62 19.22
N LYS A 261 1.69 14.50 18.73
CA LYS A 261 0.25 14.26 18.63
C LYS A 261 -0.09 13.72 17.23
N ASP A 262 -1.24 13.04 17.14
CA ASP A 262 -1.74 12.58 15.85
C ASP A 262 -2.02 13.75 14.90
N ILE A 263 -1.43 13.70 13.71
CA ILE A 263 -1.59 14.76 12.68
C ILE A 263 -3.02 14.83 12.13
N LEU A 264 -3.78 13.75 12.24
CA LEU A 264 -5.17 13.67 11.77
C LEU A 264 -6.20 14.02 12.86
N GLY A 265 -5.74 14.31 14.08
CA GLY A 265 -6.60 14.75 15.19
C GLY A 265 -7.47 13.65 15.81
N ARG A 266 -7.10 12.37 15.66
CA ARG A 266 -7.86 11.22 16.16
C ARG A 266 -7.56 10.91 17.62
N GLY A 267 -7.60 11.70 18.51
CA GLY A 267 -7.43 11.68 19.96
C GLY A 267 -6.94 10.43 20.74
N TYR A 268 -6.94 9.25 20.12
CA TYR A 268 -6.51 7.99 20.69
C TYR A 268 -5.15 7.50 20.16
N TYR A 269 -4.54 8.23 19.23
CA TYR A 269 -3.18 8.00 18.74
C TYR A 269 -2.22 9.04 19.30
N ASP A 270 -1.04 8.60 19.70
CA ASP A 270 0.12 9.42 19.97
C ASP A 270 1.39 8.76 19.41
N TYR A 271 2.55 9.37 19.61
CA TYR A 271 3.80 8.93 18.99
C TYR A 271 4.98 9.10 19.94
N LYS A 272 5.92 8.15 19.84
CA LYS A 272 7.18 8.20 20.65
C LYS A 272 8.38 7.88 19.77
#